data_a7f1385c0837f5c8ba9951e5f815ec7e
#
_entry.id   a7f1385c0837f5c8ba9951e5f815ec7e
#
_cell.length_a   1.000
_cell.length_b   1.000
_cell.length_c   1.000
_cell.angle_alpha   90.00
_cell.angle_beta   90.00
_cell.angle_gamma   90.00
#
_symmetry.space_group_name_H-M   'P 1'
#
loop_
_entity.id
_entity.type
_entity.pdbx_description
1 polymer ?
#
loop_
_entity_poly.entity_id
_entity_poly.type
_entity_poly.pdbx_seq_one_letter_code
_entity_poly.pdbx_strand_id
1 'polypeptide(L)'
;MPYRRLPNTDQARIRALKAVVAKGDTYNVYDLAVSLKVLTDARNFLVKFEAAHSYYVECFERQSKAGRKHQANVKTARLYISHFIQVLNLAVIRSEAVSYTHLRAHETCADL
;
A
#
# COMPACT_ATOMS: atom_id res chain seq x y z
N MET A 1 -11.33 -15.11 37.69
CA MET A 1 -10.94 -15.59 36.35
C MET A 1 -10.37 -14.46 35.56
N PRO A 2 -9.21 -14.63 34.97
CA PRO A 2 -8.70 -13.60 34.09
C PRO A 2 -9.64 -13.43 32.89
N TYR A 3 -9.87 -12.20 32.54
CA TYR A 3 -10.72 -11.83 31.40
C TYR A 3 -10.07 -12.34 30.11
N ARG A 4 -10.81 -13.13 29.35
CA ARG A 4 -10.34 -13.60 28.03
C ARG A 4 -10.75 -12.59 26.97
N ARG A 5 -9.78 -12.05 26.31
CA ARG A 5 -10.01 -11.18 25.18
C ARG A 5 -10.46 -11.99 23.98
N LEU A 6 -11.48 -11.50 23.29
CA LEU A 6 -11.85 -12.06 22.00
C LEU A 6 -10.74 -11.79 20.99
N PRO A 7 -10.53 -12.71 20.03
CA PRO A 7 -9.55 -12.50 18.98
C PRO A 7 -9.93 -11.25 18.17
N ASN A 8 -8.97 -10.35 18.03
CA ASN A 8 -9.18 -9.07 17.37
C ASN A 8 -8.44 -8.93 16.03
N THR A 9 -7.66 -9.93 15.65
CA THR A 9 -7.00 -9.95 14.35
C THR A 9 -7.58 -11.08 13.50
N ASP A 10 -7.48 -10.94 12.19
CA ASP A 10 -8.01 -11.95 11.28
C ASP A 10 -7.30 -13.29 11.44
N GLN A 11 -5.99 -13.26 11.63
CA GLN A 11 -5.22 -14.48 11.87
C GLN A 11 -5.61 -15.16 13.18
N ALA A 12 -5.84 -14.38 14.24
CA ALA A 12 -6.29 -14.91 15.52
C ALA A 12 -7.69 -15.50 15.41
N ARG A 13 -8.58 -14.87 14.67
CA ARG A 13 -9.93 -15.35 14.40
C ARG A 13 -9.91 -16.66 13.63
N ILE A 14 -9.07 -16.78 12.62
CA ILE A 14 -8.89 -18.00 11.85
C ILE A 14 -8.36 -19.11 12.74
N ARG A 15 -7.37 -18.84 13.58
CA ARG A 15 -6.82 -19.83 14.51
C ARG A 15 -7.88 -20.30 15.51
N ALA A 16 -8.69 -19.38 16.02
CA ALA A 16 -9.77 -19.70 16.94
C ALA A 16 -10.81 -20.59 16.28
N LEU A 17 -11.20 -20.28 15.04
CA LEU A 17 -12.17 -21.09 14.29
C LEU A 17 -11.60 -22.48 13.96
N LYS A 18 -10.34 -22.57 13.58
CA LYS A 18 -9.68 -23.86 13.35
C LYS A 18 -9.63 -24.71 14.62
N ALA A 19 -9.34 -24.08 15.76
CA ALA A 19 -9.33 -24.78 17.03
C ALA A 19 -10.72 -25.31 17.39
N VAL A 20 -11.76 -24.54 17.17
CA VAL A 20 -13.15 -24.95 17.41
C VAL A 20 -13.53 -26.13 16.54
N VAL A 21 -13.22 -26.06 15.25
CA VAL A 21 -13.52 -27.14 14.29
C VAL A 21 -12.75 -28.41 14.64
N ALA A 22 -11.47 -28.28 14.97
CA ALA A 22 -10.64 -29.43 15.35
C ALA A 22 -11.15 -30.12 16.61
N LYS A 23 -11.53 -29.34 17.62
CA LYS A 23 -12.11 -29.89 18.84
C LYS A 23 -13.49 -30.51 18.59
N GLY A 24 -14.29 -29.90 17.74
CA GLY A 24 -15.57 -30.45 17.35
C GLY A 24 -15.46 -31.81 16.67
N ASP A 25 -14.41 -32.00 15.88
CA ASP A 25 -14.14 -33.29 15.21
C ASP A 25 -13.60 -34.34 16.18
N THR A 26 -12.95 -33.94 17.27
CA THR A 26 -12.35 -34.85 18.24
C THR A 26 -13.38 -35.41 19.23
N TYR A 27 -14.39 -34.63 19.59
CA TYR A 27 -15.38 -35.02 20.59
C TYR A 27 -16.63 -35.60 19.94
N ASN A 28 -17.29 -36.52 20.68
CA ASN A 28 -18.59 -37.02 20.29
C ASN A 28 -19.63 -35.89 20.37
N VAL A 29 -20.54 -35.85 19.42
CA VAL A 29 -21.60 -34.84 19.34
C VAL A 29 -22.42 -34.78 20.64
N TYR A 30 -22.61 -35.87 21.33
CA TYR A 30 -23.36 -35.93 22.57
C TYR A 30 -22.63 -35.34 23.77
N ASP A 31 -21.30 -35.22 23.68
CA ASP A 31 -20.47 -34.68 24.75
C ASP A 31 -20.22 -33.21 24.56
N LEU A 32 -20.62 -32.64 23.43
CA LEU A 32 -20.43 -31.22 23.13
C LEU A 32 -21.57 -30.39 23.69
N ALA A 33 -21.22 -29.27 24.31
CA ALA A 33 -22.19 -28.27 24.76
C ALA A 33 -22.80 -27.49 23.59
N VAL A 34 -22.27 -27.66 22.40
CA VAL A 34 -22.64 -26.91 21.19
C VAL A 34 -23.39 -27.83 20.25
N SER A 35 -24.42 -27.33 19.59
CA SER A 35 -25.18 -28.15 18.62
C SER A 35 -24.35 -28.45 17.37
N LEU A 36 -24.66 -29.56 16.72
CA LEU A 36 -24.02 -29.96 15.45
C LEU A 36 -24.18 -28.86 14.39
N LYS A 37 -25.34 -28.20 14.38
CA LYS A 37 -25.59 -27.09 13.45
C LYS A 37 -24.59 -25.96 13.61
N VAL A 38 -24.29 -25.56 14.85
CA VAL A 38 -23.33 -24.49 15.14
C VAL A 38 -21.94 -24.90 14.68
N LEU A 39 -21.53 -26.13 14.90
CA LEU A 39 -20.23 -26.64 14.43
C LEU A 39 -20.16 -26.66 12.90
N THR A 40 -21.21 -27.07 12.23
CA THR A 40 -21.28 -27.05 10.76
C THR A 40 -21.23 -25.64 10.23
N ASP A 41 -21.95 -24.71 10.87
CA ASP A 41 -21.93 -23.30 10.51
C ASP A 41 -20.53 -22.70 10.71
N ALA A 42 -19.86 -23.06 11.81
CA ALA A 42 -18.50 -22.62 12.08
C ALA A 42 -17.52 -23.12 11.01
N ARG A 43 -17.65 -24.38 10.62
CA ARG A 43 -16.82 -25.00 9.58
C ARG A 43 -17.02 -24.32 8.23
N ASN A 44 -18.27 -24.10 7.84
CA ASN A 44 -18.60 -23.42 6.60
C ASN A 44 -18.13 -21.97 6.60
N PHE A 45 -18.29 -21.28 7.73
CA PHE A 45 -17.82 -19.92 7.89
C PHE A 45 -16.31 -19.81 7.84
N LEU A 46 -15.60 -20.78 8.43
CA LEU A 46 -14.14 -20.84 8.38
C LEU A 46 -13.64 -20.87 6.93
N VAL A 47 -14.24 -21.70 6.08
CA VAL A 47 -13.87 -21.77 4.66
C VAL A 47 -14.08 -20.44 3.98
N LYS A 48 -15.22 -19.79 4.20
CA LYS A 48 -15.54 -18.48 3.63
C LYS A 48 -14.59 -17.41 4.14
N PHE A 49 -14.30 -17.44 5.43
CA PHE A 49 -13.44 -16.44 6.06
C PHE A 49 -11.99 -16.55 5.58
N GLU A 50 -11.48 -17.78 5.45
CA GLU A 50 -10.14 -17.99 4.91
C GLU A 50 -10.03 -17.52 3.47
N ALA A 51 -11.05 -17.81 2.64
CA ALA A 51 -11.08 -17.34 1.26
C ALA A 51 -11.09 -15.81 1.18
N ALA A 52 -11.93 -15.17 2.02
CA ALA A 52 -12.01 -13.72 2.08
C ALA A 52 -10.70 -13.10 2.56
N HIS A 53 -10.06 -13.71 3.55
CA HIS A 53 -8.79 -13.24 4.08
C HIS A 53 -7.67 -13.37 3.04
N SER A 54 -7.61 -14.49 2.32
CA SER A 54 -6.64 -14.68 1.24
C SER A 54 -6.81 -13.65 0.13
N TYR A 55 -8.05 -13.34 -0.22
CA TYR A 55 -8.36 -12.31 -1.20
C TYR A 55 -7.91 -10.92 -0.71
N TYR A 56 -8.16 -10.63 0.56
CA TYR A 56 -7.72 -9.37 1.17
C TYR A 56 -6.21 -9.22 1.13
N VAL A 57 -5.49 -10.28 1.51
CA VAL A 57 -4.01 -10.27 1.49
C VAL A 57 -3.50 -10.05 0.07
N GLU A 58 -4.08 -10.74 -0.90
CA GLU A 58 -3.71 -10.59 -2.30
C GLU A 58 -3.94 -9.16 -2.79
N CYS A 59 -5.08 -8.56 -2.49
CA CYS A 59 -5.38 -7.18 -2.83
C CYS A 59 -4.43 -6.21 -2.15
N PHE A 60 -4.12 -6.45 -0.87
CA PHE A 60 -3.18 -5.62 -0.12
C PHE A 60 -1.78 -5.67 -0.72
N GLU A 61 -1.32 -6.86 -1.12
CA GLU A 61 -0.02 -7.02 -1.78
C GLU A 61 0.02 -6.29 -3.12
N ARG A 62 -1.04 -6.38 -3.91
CA ARG A 62 -1.14 -5.64 -5.17
C ARG A 62 -1.10 -4.13 -4.93
N GLN A 63 -1.83 -3.66 -3.94
CA GLN A 63 -1.86 -2.24 -3.59
C GLN A 63 -0.49 -1.76 -3.12
N SER A 64 0.18 -2.53 -2.27
CA SER A 64 1.51 -2.20 -1.76
C SER A 64 2.54 -2.16 -2.88
N LYS A 65 2.48 -3.13 -3.80
CA LYS A 65 3.36 -3.18 -4.97
C LYS A 65 3.12 -1.99 -5.90
N ALA A 66 1.85 -1.68 -6.17
CA ALA A 66 1.48 -0.52 -6.98
C ALA A 66 1.92 0.78 -6.31
N GLY A 67 1.77 0.89 -5.00
CA GLY A 67 2.22 2.04 -4.22
C GLY A 67 3.73 2.24 -4.30
N ARG A 68 4.50 1.17 -4.16
CA ARG A 68 5.95 1.23 -4.30
C ARG A 68 6.39 1.65 -5.70
N LYS A 69 5.72 1.10 -6.72
CA LYS A 69 5.97 1.49 -8.12
C LYS A 69 5.65 2.96 -8.34
N HIS A 70 4.52 3.43 -7.79
CA HIS A 70 4.13 4.83 -7.87
C HIS A 70 5.16 5.74 -7.20
N GLN A 71 5.62 5.38 -6.00
CA GLN A 71 6.64 6.16 -5.29
C GLN A 71 7.94 6.21 -6.06
N ALA A 72 8.35 5.10 -6.66
CA ALA A 72 9.53 5.06 -7.52
C ALA A 72 9.37 5.96 -8.74
N ASN A 73 8.19 5.94 -9.37
CA ASN A 73 7.89 6.80 -10.51
C ASN A 73 7.88 8.29 -10.11
N VAL A 74 7.31 8.62 -8.96
CA VAL A 74 7.32 9.99 -8.43
C VAL A 74 8.75 10.47 -8.17
N LYS A 75 9.58 9.61 -7.58
CA LYS A 75 10.98 9.92 -7.32
C LYS A 75 11.73 10.20 -8.64
N THR A 76 11.52 9.36 -9.64
CA THR A 76 12.11 9.55 -10.96
C THR A 76 11.62 10.84 -11.61
N ALA A 77 10.30 11.10 -11.54
CA ALA A 77 9.72 12.33 -12.07
C ALA A 77 10.32 13.58 -11.40
N ARG A 78 10.48 13.53 -10.08
CA ARG A 78 11.12 14.64 -9.34
C ARG A 78 12.54 14.89 -9.80
N LEU A 79 13.30 13.83 -10.05
CA LEU A 79 14.66 13.97 -10.58
C LEU A 79 14.67 14.64 -11.95
N TYR A 80 13.80 14.21 -12.86
CA TYR A 80 13.71 14.82 -14.19
C TYR A 80 13.22 16.27 -14.14
N ILE A 81 12.23 16.56 -13.30
CA ILE A 81 11.73 17.92 -13.13
C ILE A 81 12.82 18.80 -12.55
N SER A 82 13.52 18.34 -11.52
CA SER A 82 14.62 19.09 -10.91
C SER A 82 15.72 19.36 -11.92
N HIS A 83 16.11 18.35 -12.68
CA HIS A 83 17.12 18.49 -13.73
C HIS A 83 16.66 19.48 -14.80
N PHE A 84 15.42 19.36 -15.25
CA PHE A 84 14.86 20.28 -16.24
C PHE A 84 14.86 21.73 -15.74
N ILE A 85 14.46 21.93 -14.49
CA ILE A 85 14.46 23.28 -13.88
C ILE A 85 15.88 23.83 -13.82
N GLN A 86 16.86 23.01 -13.44
CA GLN A 86 18.26 23.43 -13.40
C GLN A 86 18.77 23.82 -14.78
N VAL A 87 18.47 22.99 -15.78
CA VAL A 87 18.87 23.28 -17.16
C VAL A 87 18.19 24.55 -17.66
N LEU A 88 16.91 24.74 -17.34
CA LEU A 88 16.15 25.90 -17.71
C LEU A 88 16.73 27.16 -17.03
N ASN A 89 17.06 27.10 -15.75
CA ASN A 89 17.66 28.20 -15.03
C ASN A 89 19.02 28.57 -15.62
N LEU A 90 19.83 27.58 -15.97
CA LEU A 90 21.11 27.82 -16.62
C LEU A 90 20.91 28.47 -17.99
N ALA A 91 19.93 28.04 -18.74
CA ALA A 91 19.57 28.61 -20.03
C ALA A 91 19.14 30.08 -19.89
N VAL A 92 18.29 30.36 -18.87
CA VAL A 92 17.85 31.73 -18.58
C VAL A 92 19.00 32.60 -18.19
N ILE A 93 19.88 32.14 -17.30
CA ILE A 93 21.07 32.88 -16.88
C ILE A 93 21.97 33.15 -18.08
N ARG A 94 22.18 32.15 -18.92
CA ARG A 94 22.98 32.30 -20.14
C ARG A 94 22.34 33.27 -21.11
N SER A 95 21.02 33.20 -21.28
CA SER A 95 20.27 34.12 -22.12
C SER A 95 20.36 35.55 -21.60
N GLU A 96 20.21 35.73 -20.29
CA GLU A 96 20.39 37.05 -19.66
C GLU A 96 21.79 37.59 -19.83
N ALA A 97 22.79 36.73 -19.66
CA ALA A 97 24.17 37.13 -19.88
C ALA A 97 24.42 37.54 -21.34
N VAL A 98 23.90 36.76 -22.28
CA VAL A 98 23.99 37.09 -23.70
C VAL A 98 23.23 38.36 -24.01
N SER A 99 22.02 38.51 -23.51
CA SER A 99 21.21 39.72 -23.68
C SER A 99 21.90 40.95 -23.11
N TYR A 100 22.46 40.82 -21.92
CA TYR A 100 23.20 41.90 -21.30
C TYR A 100 24.43 42.30 -22.12
N THR A 101 25.17 41.34 -22.60
CA THR A 101 26.33 41.57 -23.45
C THR A 101 25.92 42.22 -24.76
N HIS A 102 24.80 41.75 -25.33
CA HIS A 102 24.27 42.27 -26.56
C HIS A 102 23.76 43.70 -26.40
N LEU A 103 23.00 43.97 -25.34
CA LEU A 103 22.55 45.32 -25.01
C LEU A 103 23.71 46.28 -24.80
N ARG A 104 24.76 45.81 -24.12
CA ARG A 104 25.95 46.61 -23.88
C ARG A 104 26.66 46.95 -25.18
N ALA A 105 26.72 46.00 -26.11
CA ALA A 105 27.26 46.24 -27.42
C ALA A 105 26.42 47.27 -28.19
N HIS A 106 25.11 47.19 -28.09
CA HIS A 106 24.21 48.17 -28.70
C HIS A 106 24.35 49.55 -28.09
N GLU A 107 24.48 49.62 -26.77
CA GLU A 107 24.72 50.89 -26.07
C GLU A 107 26.03 51.52 -26.54
N THR A 108 27.06 50.72 -26.72
CA THR A 108 28.34 51.18 -27.21
C THR A 108 28.24 51.72 -28.62
N CYS A 109 27.37 51.12 -29.43
CA CYS A 109 27.14 51.57 -30.79
C CYS A 109 26.17 52.76 -30.87
N ALA A 110 25.53 53.10 -29.78
CA ALA A 110 24.57 54.22 -29.68
C ALA A 110 23.38 54.13 -30.63
N ASP A 111 23.13 52.97 -31.15
CA ASP A 111 22.03 52.77 -32.13
C ASP A 111 20.72 52.38 -31.50
N LEU A 112 20.79 52.11 -30.23
CA LEU A 112 19.66 51.62 -29.50
C LEU A 112 19.52 52.33 -28.18
#